data_7869cc136a53fa733b350a97393d2daf
#
_entry.id   7869cc136a53fa733b350a97393d2daf
#
_cell.length_a   1.000
_cell.length_b   1.000
_cell.length_c   1.000
_cell.angle_alpha   90.00
_cell.angle_beta   90.00
_cell.angle_gamma   90.00
#
_symmetry.space_group_name_H-M   'P 1'
#
loop_
_entity.id
_entity.type
_entity.pdbx_description
1 polymer ?
#
loop_
_entity_poly.entity_id
_entity_poly.type
_entity_poly.pdbx_seq_one_letter_code
_entity_poly.pdbx_strand_id
1 'polypeptide(L)'
;MNQHKITINQNCVGCSLCINDCPAHNIKLAEGKAQIIAAECIFCGHCESVCPKAAVMISGYEHEPISQTAPKRLDPDQVLEVIRFRRTIRQFKDQEIPEHVMNQILEAGRLTHTSKNAQDVSFIILDQKKQEIEAIAVRLLRRIKPLIDCFNALARRNEINDDFFFFKAPKVILITAADAVNAHLAAQNMEFVAEANGLGVLFSGYFTMALKMSHKIRKMLGLKRSQAAVTLVLGYPKVKYQRSPRRESLKVNIY
;
A
#
# COMPACT_ATOMS: atom_id res chain seq x y z
N MET A 1 -3.15 18.62 -14.68
CA MET A 1 -4.10 17.97 -13.75
C MET A 1 -5.29 17.53 -14.59
N ASN A 2 -5.51 16.23 -14.75
CA ASN A 2 -6.74 15.75 -15.40
C ASN A 2 -7.91 16.21 -14.53
N GLN A 3 -8.77 17.08 -15.07
CA GLN A 3 -9.97 17.49 -14.37
C GLN A 3 -11.00 16.36 -14.49
N HIS A 4 -11.11 15.55 -13.42
CA HIS A 4 -12.18 14.59 -13.33
C HIS A 4 -13.54 15.32 -13.35
N LYS A 5 -14.51 14.78 -14.08
CA LYS A 5 -15.85 15.33 -14.17
C LYS A 5 -16.86 14.23 -13.98
N ILE A 6 -17.81 14.45 -13.07
CA ILE A 6 -18.95 13.56 -12.88
C ILE A 6 -20.12 14.04 -13.74
N THR A 7 -20.76 13.12 -14.43
CA THR A 7 -21.96 13.39 -15.26
C THR A 7 -23.01 12.30 -15.05
N ILE A 8 -24.28 12.66 -15.26
CA ILE A 8 -25.40 11.73 -15.22
C ILE A 8 -26.13 11.83 -16.57
N ASN A 9 -26.21 10.70 -17.27
CA ASN A 9 -26.82 10.64 -18.60
C ASN A 9 -28.34 10.33 -18.56
N GLN A 10 -28.97 10.29 -19.71
CA GLN A 10 -30.40 10.08 -19.86
C GLN A 10 -30.91 8.69 -19.41
N ASN A 11 -30.04 7.71 -19.22
CA ASN A 11 -30.40 6.36 -18.74
C ASN A 11 -30.79 6.36 -17.25
N CYS A 12 -30.65 7.51 -16.57
CA CYS A 12 -31.05 7.63 -15.17
C CYS A 12 -32.56 7.39 -15.02
N VAL A 13 -32.93 6.47 -14.11
CA VAL A 13 -34.32 6.11 -13.81
C VAL A 13 -34.80 6.66 -12.44
N GLY A 14 -34.03 7.53 -11.80
CA GLY A 14 -34.41 8.16 -10.53
C GLY A 14 -34.48 7.22 -9.32
N CYS A 15 -33.79 6.07 -9.36
CA CYS A 15 -33.85 5.06 -8.29
C CYS A 15 -33.20 5.48 -6.95
N SER A 16 -32.54 6.63 -6.89
CA SER A 16 -31.91 7.24 -5.73
C SER A 16 -30.76 6.46 -5.08
N LEU A 17 -30.29 5.33 -5.63
CA LEU A 17 -29.18 4.56 -5.05
C LEU A 17 -27.90 5.41 -4.93
N CYS A 18 -27.53 6.16 -5.98
CA CYS A 18 -26.37 7.05 -5.97
C CYS A 18 -26.49 8.23 -4.99
N ILE A 19 -27.71 8.66 -4.68
CA ILE A 19 -27.99 9.73 -3.71
C ILE A 19 -27.73 9.19 -2.30
N ASN A 20 -28.28 8.02 -1.99
CA ASN A 20 -28.17 7.39 -0.68
C ASN A 20 -26.75 6.95 -0.36
N ASP A 21 -25.95 6.60 -1.36
CA ASP A 21 -24.59 6.11 -1.21
C ASP A 21 -23.50 7.21 -1.33
N CYS A 22 -23.90 8.46 -1.58
CA CYS A 22 -22.95 9.57 -1.74
C CYS A 22 -22.46 10.09 -0.37
N PRO A 23 -21.21 9.86 0.05
CA PRO A 23 -20.72 10.31 1.36
C PRO A 23 -20.56 11.85 1.43
N ALA A 24 -20.51 12.52 0.28
CA ALA A 24 -20.42 13.98 0.17
C ALA A 24 -21.81 14.65 0.01
N HIS A 25 -22.88 13.88 -0.04
CA HIS A 25 -24.25 14.38 -0.27
C HIS A 25 -24.37 15.33 -1.49
N ASN A 26 -23.57 15.06 -2.53
CA ASN A 26 -23.43 15.91 -3.70
C ASN A 26 -24.39 15.56 -4.85
N ILE A 27 -25.42 14.74 -4.55
CA ILE A 27 -26.41 14.31 -5.56
C ILE A 27 -27.80 14.50 -4.97
N LYS A 28 -28.73 15.06 -5.76
CA LYS A 28 -30.14 15.21 -5.40
C LYS A 28 -31.05 14.61 -6.45
N LEU A 29 -32.29 14.33 -6.10
CA LEU A 29 -33.34 14.00 -7.05
C LEU A 29 -34.03 15.30 -7.53
N ALA A 30 -34.12 15.50 -8.83
CA ALA A 30 -34.88 16.60 -9.42
C ALA A 30 -35.54 16.11 -10.72
N GLU A 31 -36.79 16.41 -10.92
CA GLU A 31 -37.57 16.01 -12.08
C GLU A 31 -37.50 14.51 -12.40
N GLY A 32 -37.52 13.68 -11.36
CA GLY A 32 -37.45 12.22 -11.48
C GLY A 32 -36.08 11.66 -11.87
N LYS A 33 -35.01 12.47 -11.89
CA LYS A 33 -33.62 12.06 -12.19
C LYS A 33 -32.64 12.56 -11.15
N ALA A 34 -31.52 11.85 -10.98
CA ALA A 34 -30.44 12.30 -10.16
C ALA A 34 -29.70 13.48 -10.84
N GLN A 35 -29.33 14.47 -10.04
CA GLN A 35 -28.56 15.65 -10.49
C GLN A 35 -27.41 15.93 -9.54
N ILE A 36 -26.26 16.34 -10.08
CA ILE A 36 -25.11 16.77 -9.29
C ILE A 36 -25.38 18.19 -8.76
N ILE A 37 -25.10 18.40 -7.47
CA ILE A 37 -25.36 19.67 -6.78
C ILE A 37 -24.23 20.67 -7.03
N ALA A 38 -22.98 20.24 -6.90
CA ALA A 38 -21.81 21.11 -6.96
C ALA A 38 -20.64 20.43 -7.69
N ALA A 39 -19.66 21.24 -8.11
CA ALA A 39 -18.46 20.75 -8.79
C ALA A 39 -17.50 20.02 -7.85
N GLU A 40 -17.54 20.36 -6.55
CA GLU A 40 -16.70 19.74 -5.52
C GLU A 40 -17.12 18.30 -5.27
N CYS A 41 -16.22 17.37 -5.63
CA CYS A 41 -16.42 15.94 -5.48
C CYS A 41 -15.09 15.28 -5.08
N ILE A 42 -15.15 14.25 -4.26
CA ILE A 42 -13.98 13.41 -3.92
C ILE A 42 -13.73 12.29 -4.94
N PHE A 43 -14.57 12.19 -5.97
CA PHE A 43 -14.49 11.22 -7.06
C PHE A 43 -14.29 9.75 -6.58
N CYS A 44 -14.97 9.38 -5.48
CA CYS A 44 -14.83 8.05 -4.86
C CYS A 44 -15.45 6.90 -5.66
N GLY A 45 -16.21 7.19 -6.71
CA GLY A 45 -16.80 6.20 -7.60
C GLY A 45 -18.06 5.49 -7.07
N HIS A 46 -18.49 5.71 -5.81
CA HIS A 46 -19.64 5.03 -5.21
C HIS A 46 -20.90 5.17 -6.07
N CYS A 47 -21.22 6.38 -6.50
CA CYS A 47 -22.40 6.66 -7.31
C CYS A 47 -22.34 5.99 -8.68
N GLU A 48 -21.17 5.86 -9.29
CA GLU A 48 -20.95 5.15 -10.54
C GLU A 48 -21.09 3.64 -10.35
N SER A 49 -20.44 3.10 -9.30
CA SER A 49 -20.43 1.67 -8.99
C SER A 49 -21.80 1.12 -8.59
N VAL A 50 -22.64 1.91 -7.90
CA VAL A 50 -23.96 1.46 -7.43
C VAL A 50 -25.06 1.60 -8.49
N CYS A 51 -24.77 2.28 -9.63
CA CYS A 51 -25.79 2.61 -10.61
C CYS A 51 -26.18 1.40 -11.50
N PRO A 52 -27.41 0.83 -11.39
CA PRO A 52 -27.80 -0.36 -12.14
C PRO A 52 -28.02 -0.08 -13.66
N LYS A 53 -28.06 1.19 -14.04
CA LYS A 53 -28.24 1.63 -15.42
C LYS A 53 -26.99 2.25 -16.03
N ALA A 54 -25.83 2.18 -15.32
CA ALA A 54 -24.60 2.83 -15.75
C ALA A 54 -24.84 4.29 -16.22
N ALA A 55 -25.73 5.00 -15.50
CA ALA A 55 -26.11 6.35 -15.87
C ALA A 55 -25.16 7.41 -15.31
N VAL A 56 -24.40 7.10 -14.26
CA VAL A 56 -23.38 7.96 -13.67
C VAL A 56 -22.03 7.61 -14.27
N MET A 57 -21.28 8.61 -14.68
CA MET A 57 -19.98 8.46 -15.31
C MET A 57 -18.99 9.45 -14.70
N ILE A 58 -17.77 9.01 -14.43
CA ILE A 58 -16.66 9.86 -13.99
C ILE A 58 -15.57 9.83 -15.06
N SER A 59 -15.41 10.93 -15.79
CA SER A 59 -14.36 11.05 -16.80
C SER A 59 -13.00 11.43 -16.23
N GLY A 60 -11.92 11.28 -17.02
CA GLY A 60 -10.56 11.66 -16.67
C GLY A 60 -9.72 10.54 -16.07
N TYR A 61 -10.27 9.34 -15.90
CA TYR A 61 -9.51 8.14 -15.61
C TYR A 61 -9.07 7.43 -16.90
N GLU A 62 -7.95 6.70 -16.82
CA GLU A 62 -7.40 5.96 -17.96
C GLU A 62 -8.23 4.72 -18.32
N HIS A 63 -8.87 4.11 -17.33
CA HIS A 63 -9.60 2.86 -17.48
C HIS A 63 -11.07 3.03 -17.10
N GLU A 64 -11.95 2.37 -17.84
CA GLU A 64 -13.36 2.26 -17.52
C GLU A 64 -13.59 1.34 -16.31
N PRO A 65 -14.69 1.54 -15.54
CA PRO A 65 -15.02 0.68 -14.44
C PRO A 65 -15.33 -0.76 -14.91
N ILE A 66 -14.81 -1.75 -14.16
CA ILE A 66 -15.01 -3.16 -14.46
C ILE A 66 -16.32 -3.63 -13.83
N SER A 67 -17.21 -4.20 -14.64
CA SER A 67 -18.44 -4.81 -14.15
C SER A 67 -18.18 -6.11 -13.41
N GLN A 68 -18.72 -6.25 -12.20
CA GLN A 68 -18.64 -7.47 -11.42
C GLN A 68 -19.77 -8.42 -11.81
N THR A 69 -19.45 -9.51 -12.52
CA THR A 69 -20.45 -10.51 -12.95
C THR A 69 -20.84 -11.48 -11.83
N ALA A 70 -19.90 -11.81 -10.95
CA ALA A 70 -20.13 -12.63 -9.76
C ALA A 70 -19.15 -12.20 -8.64
N PRO A 71 -19.65 -11.86 -7.43
CA PRO A 71 -18.77 -11.49 -6.34
C PRO A 71 -17.96 -12.71 -5.88
N LYS A 72 -16.62 -12.60 -5.92
CA LYS A 72 -15.74 -13.59 -5.30
C LYS A 72 -15.62 -13.25 -3.82
N ARG A 73 -15.91 -14.20 -2.94
CA ARG A 73 -15.69 -14.08 -1.51
C ARG A 73 -14.39 -14.79 -1.14
N LEU A 74 -13.62 -14.15 -0.28
CA LEU A 74 -12.47 -14.79 0.34
C LEU A 74 -12.96 -15.78 1.40
N ASP A 75 -12.33 -16.95 1.47
CA ASP A 75 -12.54 -17.89 2.57
C ASP A 75 -11.92 -17.31 3.84
N PRO A 76 -12.72 -17.09 4.92
CA PRO A 76 -12.22 -16.47 6.14
C PRO A 76 -11.09 -17.27 6.81
N ASP A 77 -11.17 -18.61 6.79
CA ASP A 77 -10.18 -19.46 7.44
C ASP A 77 -8.85 -19.42 6.67
N GLN A 78 -8.89 -19.40 5.34
CA GLN A 78 -7.68 -19.23 4.52
C GLN A 78 -7.02 -17.87 4.76
N VAL A 79 -7.78 -16.79 4.86
CA VAL A 79 -7.24 -15.46 5.17
C VAL A 79 -6.60 -15.45 6.55
N LEU A 80 -7.26 -16.02 7.56
CA LEU A 80 -6.73 -16.12 8.93
C LEU A 80 -5.48 -17.00 8.98
N GLU A 81 -5.42 -18.07 8.19
CA GLU A 81 -4.24 -18.94 8.09
C GLU A 81 -3.04 -18.19 7.54
N VAL A 82 -3.19 -17.46 6.44
CA VAL A 82 -2.12 -16.60 5.89
C VAL A 82 -1.63 -15.60 6.95
N ILE A 83 -2.52 -14.89 7.62
CA ILE A 83 -2.17 -13.94 8.68
C ILE A 83 -1.43 -14.63 9.83
N ARG A 84 -1.86 -15.82 10.22
CA ARG A 84 -1.30 -16.61 11.32
C ARG A 84 0.12 -17.09 11.04
N PHE A 85 0.39 -17.56 9.83
CA PHE A 85 1.68 -18.17 9.48
C PHE A 85 2.67 -17.22 8.83
N ARG A 86 2.21 -16.10 8.27
CA ARG A 86 3.08 -15.07 7.69
C ARG A 86 4.13 -14.57 8.70
N ARG A 87 5.36 -14.48 8.24
CA ARG A 87 6.51 -14.01 9.02
C ARG A 87 7.33 -13.00 8.23
N THR A 88 7.94 -12.08 8.93
CA THR A 88 8.95 -11.20 8.36
C THR A 88 10.15 -12.00 7.88
N ILE A 89 10.44 -11.96 6.59
CA ILE A 89 11.55 -12.68 5.95
C ILE A 89 12.80 -11.80 5.90
N ARG A 90 13.94 -12.39 6.27
CA ARG A 90 15.27 -11.75 6.22
C ARG A 90 16.33 -12.64 5.57
N GLN A 91 15.90 -13.72 4.93
CA GLN A 91 16.74 -14.63 4.17
C GLN A 91 16.05 -14.93 2.86
N PHE A 92 16.57 -14.38 1.78
CA PHE A 92 16.00 -14.48 0.46
C PHE A 92 16.84 -15.36 -0.45
N LYS A 93 16.20 -16.05 -1.40
CA LYS A 93 16.87 -16.72 -2.49
C LYS A 93 17.41 -15.69 -3.46
N ASP A 94 18.50 -16.03 -4.13
CA ASP A 94 19.00 -15.29 -5.29
C ASP A 94 18.17 -15.71 -6.50
N GLN A 95 16.97 -15.14 -6.59
CA GLN A 95 15.98 -15.49 -7.60
C GLN A 95 15.17 -14.23 -7.95
N GLU A 96 15.12 -13.89 -9.22
CA GLU A 96 14.35 -12.77 -9.72
C GLU A 96 12.84 -12.99 -9.56
N ILE A 97 12.13 -11.89 -9.34
CA ILE A 97 10.67 -11.87 -9.28
C ILE A 97 10.15 -11.56 -10.68
N PRO A 98 9.30 -12.43 -11.27
CA PRO A 98 8.72 -12.19 -12.59
C PRO A 98 7.95 -10.85 -12.65
N GLU A 99 8.01 -10.19 -13.79
CA GLU A 99 7.40 -8.88 -14.00
C GLU A 99 5.88 -8.91 -13.74
N HIS A 100 5.18 -9.95 -14.19
CA HIS A 100 3.74 -10.08 -13.95
C HIS A 100 3.38 -10.15 -12.46
N VAL A 101 4.22 -10.79 -11.63
CA VAL A 101 4.06 -10.84 -10.17
C VAL A 101 4.27 -9.44 -9.57
N MET A 102 5.32 -8.73 -10.02
CA MET A 102 5.55 -7.34 -9.60
C MET A 102 4.38 -6.45 -9.95
N ASN A 103 3.81 -6.59 -11.15
CA ASN A 103 2.66 -5.82 -11.59
C ASN A 103 1.41 -6.11 -10.75
N GLN A 104 1.17 -7.38 -10.36
CA GLN A 104 0.08 -7.72 -9.42
C GLN A 104 0.27 -7.07 -8.05
N ILE A 105 1.49 -7.05 -7.53
CA ILE A 105 1.80 -6.42 -6.24
C ILE A 105 1.59 -4.90 -6.29
N LEU A 106 2.07 -4.25 -7.35
CA LEU A 106 1.88 -2.81 -7.54
C LEU A 106 0.41 -2.45 -7.70
N GLU A 107 -0.35 -3.27 -8.45
CA GLU A 107 -1.79 -3.10 -8.64
C GLU A 107 -2.56 -3.21 -7.31
N ALA A 108 -2.19 -4.15 -6.43
CA ALA A 108 -2.78 -4.25 -5.10
C ALA A 108 -2.58 -2.95 -4.28
N GLY A 109 -1.42 -2.34 -4.40
CA GLY A 109 -1.14 -1.04 -3.79
C GLY A 109 -1.97 0.09 -4.41
N ARG A 110 -2.08 0.12 -5.74
CA ARG A 110 -2.87 1.12 -6.49
C ARG A 110 -4.37 1.06 -6.15
N LEU A 111 -4.91 -0.14 -5.99
CA LEU A 111 -6.33 -0.38 -5.69
C LEU A 111 -6.67 -0.15 -4.21
N THR A 112 -5.68 0.14 -3.36
CA THR A 112 -5.93 0.40 -1.95
C THR A 112 -6.75 1.67 -1.75
N HIS A 113 -7.81 1.58 -0.96
CA HIS A 113 -8.59 2.76 -0.58
C HIS A 113 -7.74 3.75 0.23
N THR A 114 -8.01 5.03 0.02
CA THR A 114 -7.29 6.13 0.68
C THR A 114 -8.29 7.08 1.34
N SER A 115 -7.84 7.78 2.38
CA SER A 115 -8.66 8.79 3.03
C SER A 115 -9.17 9.81 2.01
N LYS A 116 -10.48 10.09 2.02
CA LYS A 116 -11.14 11.00 1.08
C LYS A 116 -10.87 10.68 -0.40
N ASN A 117 -10.58 9.43 -0.72
CA ASN A 117 -10.19 8.99 -2.05
C ASN A 117 -9.02 9.78 -2.65
N ALA A 118 -8.02 10.10 -1.81
CA ALA A 118 -6.89 10.93 -2.22
C ALA A 118 -6.05 10.31 -3.35
N GLN A 119 -6.04 8.97 -3.47
CA GLN A 119 -5.27 8.20 -4.47
C GLN A 119 -3.81 8.68 -4.58
N ASP A 120 -3.22 9.06 -3.43
CA ASP A 120 -1.92 9.71 -3.31
C ASP A 120 -0.75 8.75 -3.14
N VAL A 121 -1.03 7.44 -3.19
CA VAL A 121 -0.02 6.40 -3.05
C VAL A 121 0.84 6.33 -4.31
N SER A 122 2.15 6.34 -4.12
CA SER A 122 3.14 6.22 -5.20
C SER A 122 4.21 5.21 -4.84
N PHE A 123 4.82 4.60 -5.85
CA PHE A 123 5.80 3.53 -5.69
C PHE A 123 7.15 3.91 -6.28
N ILE A 124 8.23 3.63 -5.55
CA ILE A 124 9.60 3.74 -6.05
C ILE A 124 10.25 2.37 -5.91
N ILE A 125 10.60 1.75 -7.03
CA ILE A 125 11.32 0.48 -7.03
C ILE A 125 12.82 0.80 -7.03
N LEU A 126 13.52 0.31 -6.00
CA LEU A 126 14.98 0.41 -5.96
C LEU A 126 15.57 -0.73 -6.79
N ASP A 127 16.19 -0.38 -7.89
CA ASP A 127 16.84 -1.29 -8.80
C ASP A 127 18.34 -0.98 -8.88
N GLN A 128 18.84 -0.35 -9.94
CA GLN A 128 20.25 -0.05 -10.16
C GLN A 128 20.93 0.70 -9.02
N LYS A 129 20.22 1.59 -8.33
CA LYS A 129 20.73 2.37 -7.19
C LYS A 129 20.54 1.70 -5.84
N LYS A 130 19.98 0.49 -5.77
CA LYS A 130 19.68 -0.21 -4.53
C LYS A 130 20.91 -0.32 -3.62
N GLN A 131 22.00 -0.82 -4.14
CA GLN A 131 23.25 -1.01 -3.38
C GLN A 131 23.87 0.32 -2.93
N GLU A 132 23.87 1.34 -3.79
CA GLU A 132 24.40 2.66 -3.44
C GLU A 132 23.60 3.29 -2.29
N ILE A 133 22.27 3.21 -2.36
CA ILE A 133 21.36 3.76 -1.35
C ILE A 133 21.53 2.99 -0.03
N GLU A 134 21.62 1.66 -0.08
CA GLU A 134 21.86 0.83 1.11
C GLU A 134 23.18 1.18 1.77
N ALA A 135 24.27 1.33 0.99
CA ALA A 135 25.57 1.70 1.50
C ALA A 135 25.59 3.08 2.19
N ILE A 136 24.77 4.03 1.71
CA ILE A 136 24.61 5.34 2.40
C ILE A 136 23.89 5.15 3.72
N ALA A 137 22.81 4.37 3.75
CA ALA A 137 22.04 4.09 4.95
C ALA A 137 22.87 3.31 5.99
N VAL A 138 23.67 2.32 5.57
CA VAL A 138 24.59 1.55 6.43
C VAL A 138 25.62 2.46 7.07
N ARG A 139 26.27 3.33 6.28
CA ARG A 139 27.23 4.30 6.84
C ARG A 139 26.57 5.24 7.86
N LEU A 140 25.39 5.71 7.58
CA LEU A 140 24.63 6.55 8.54
C LEU A 140 24.35 5.78 9.84
N LEU A 141 23.84 4.56 9.73
CA LEU A 141 23.49 3.76 10.92
C LEU A 141 24.74 3.37 11.72
N ARG A 142 25.85 2.98 11.06
CA ARG A 142 27.14 2.69 11.74
C ARG A 142 27.65 3.91 12.51
N ARG A 143 27.46 5.12 11.97
CA ARG A 143 27.90 6.37 12.63
C ARG A 143 27.12 6.66 13.91
N ILE A 144 25.83 6.36 13.94
CA ILE A 144 24.96 6.63 15.11
C ILE A 144 24.85 5.42 16.05
N LYS A 145 25.29 4.23 15.62
CA LYS A 145 25.21 2.99 16.41
C LYS A 145 25.81 3.12 17.81
N PRO A 146 27.01 3.68 18.04
CA PRO A 146 27.57 3.80 19.39
C PRO A 146 26.63 4.52 20.36
N LEU A 147 25.93 5.55 19.90
CA LEU A 147 24.94 6.27 20.71
C LEU A 147 23.72 5.40 21.01
N ILE A 148 23.22 4.66 20.02
CA ILE A 148 22.08 3.75 20.19
C ILE A 148 22.45 2.61 21.18
N ASP A 149 23.66 2.07 21.09
CA ASP A 149 24.14 0.97 21.92
C ASP A 149 24.24 1.36 23.41
N CYS A 150 24.43 2.64 23.73
CA CYS A 150 24.43 3.10 25.13
C CYS A 150 23.06 2.92 25.79
N PHE A 151 21.96 3.04 25.02
CA PHE A 151 20.60 3.03 25.57
C PHE A 151 19.79 1.77 25.23
N ASN A 152 20.31 0.89 24.35
CA ASN A 152 19.56 -0.29 23.88
C ASN A 152 20.41 -1.55 23.84
N ALA A 153 20.22 -2.42 24.82
CA ALA A 153 20.97 -3.68 24.94
C ALA A 153 20.72 -4.65 23.75
N LEU A 154 19.55 -4.60 23.12
CA LEU A 154 19.28 -5.41 21.92
C LEU A 154 20.03 -4.86 20.69
N ALA A 155 20.10 -3.55 20.54
CA ALA A 155 20.84 -2.92 19.45
C ALA A 155 22.33 -3.25 19.52
N ARG A 156 22.88 -3.33 20.72
CA ARG A 156 24.29 -3.65 20.97
C ARG A 156 24.73 -5.00 20.40
N ARG A 157 23.80 -5.97 20.32
CA ARG A 157 24.05 -7.32 19.77
C ARG A 157 23.96 -7.39 18.25
N ASN A 158 23.41 -6.35 17.60
CA ASN A 158 23.23 -6.34 16.16
C ASN A 158 24.49 -5.81 15.47
N GLU A 159 25.06 -6.62 14.60
CA GLU A 159 26.09 -6.17 13.65
C GLU A 159 25.43 -5.53 12.44
N ILE A 160 25.94 -4.36 12.04
CA ILE A 160 25.48 -3.66 10.85
C ILE A 160 26.40 -4.06 9.69
N ASN A 161 26.05 -5.13 8.98
CA ASN A 161 26.71 -5.54 7.76
C ASN A 161 26.29 -4.65 6.57
N ASP A 162 26.84 -4.87 5.39
CA ASP A 162 26.58 -4.05 4.23
C ASP A 162 25.18 -4.26 3.63
N ASP A 163 24.54 -5.40 3.89
CA ASP A 163 23.20 -5.77 3.43
C ASP A 163 22.14 -5.66 4.55
N PHE A 164 22.40 -4.87 5.57
CA PHE A 164 21.61 -4.81 6.82
C PHE A 164 20.15 -4.41 6.62
N PHE A 165 19.83 -3.59 5.62
CA PHE A 165 18.49 -3.07 5.40
C PHE A 165 17.67 -3.93 4.45
N PHE A 166 18.32 -4.54 3.44
CA PHE A 166 17.64 -5.24 2.35
C PHE A 166 17.95 -6.73 2.29
N PHE A 167 18.90 -7.24 3.08
CA PHE A 167 19.21 -8.67 3.22
C PHE A 167 19.45 -9.38 1.88
N LYS A 168 20.06 -8.70 0.92
CA LYS A 168 20.31 -9.18 -0.48
C LYS A 168 19.04 -9.54 -1.23
N ALA A 169 17.88 -9.05 -0.82
CA ALA A 169 16.63 -9.30 -1.52
C ALA A 169 16.67 -8.77 -2.97
N PRO A 170 16.02 -9.45 -3.93
CA PRO A 170 16.00 -9.02 -5.31
C PRO A 170 15.31 -7.67 -5.52
N LYS A 171 14.20 -7.41 -4.82
CA LYS A 171 13.40 -6.18 -4.99
C LYS A 171 13.14 -5.45 -3.69
N VAL A 172 13.16 -4.12 -3.78
CA VAL A 172 12.81 -3.21 -2.69
C VAL A 172 11.86 -2.15 -3.25
N ILE A 173 10.73 -1.98 -2.60
CA ILE A 173 9.71 -0.99 -2.99
C ILE A 173 9.54 0.00 -1.85
N LEU A 174 9.64 1.29 -2.16
CA LEU A 174 9.21 2.37 -1.29
C LEU A 174 7.79 2.76 -1.69
N ILE A 175 6.88 2.66 -0.76
CA ILE A 175 5.51 3.13 -0.89
C ILE A 175 5.44 4.49 -0.21
N THR A 176 5.03 5.50 -0.94
CA THR A 176 4.95 6.88 -0.45
C THR A 176 3.54 7.43 -0.59
N ALA A 177 3.12 8.24 0.37
CA ALA A 177 1.86 8.96 0.34
C ALA A 177 1.99 10.27 1.16
N ALA A 178 1.02 11.16 1.04
CA ALA A 178 0.91 12.32 1.93
C ALA A 178 0.55 11.85 3.35
N ASP A 179 -0.37 10.91 3.47
CA ASP A 179 -0.78 10.29 4.73
C ASP A 179 -0.07 8.94 4.94
N ALA A 180 0.51 8.77 6.12
CA ALA A 180 1.18 7.52 6.49
C ALA A 180 0.22 6.31 6.53
N VAL A 181 -1.04 6.53 6.89
CA VAL A 181 -2.06 5.47 6.92
C VAL A 181 -2.28 4.90 5.52
N ASN A 182 -2.41 5.76 4.50
CA ASN A 182 -2.57 5.34 3.11
C ASN A 182 -1.39 4.47 2.64
N ALA A 183 -0.16 4.89 2.97
CA ALA A 183 1.04 4.12 2.62
C ALA A 183 1.10 2.74 3.32
N HIS A 184 0.68 2.66 4.59
CA HIS A 184 0.68 1.38 5.33
C HIS A 184 -0.42 0.43 4.85
N LEU A 185 -1.61 0.94 4.55
CA LEU A 185 -2.70 0.13 3.98
C LEU A 185 -2.30 -0.45 2.62
N ALA A 186 -1.70 0.37 1.76
CA ALA A 186 -1.18 -0.08 0.47
C ALA A 186 -0.10 -1.16 0.64
N ALA A 187 0.86 -0.93 1.54
CA ALA A 187 1.92 -1.90 1.85
C ALA A 187 1.35 -3.24 2.36
N GLN A 188 0.28 -3.21 3.17
CA GLN A 188 -0.36 -4.43 3.67
C GLN A 188 -1.06 -5.20 2.55
N ASN A 189 -1.79 -4.53 1.65
CA ASN A 189 -2.41 -5.19 0.49
C ASN A 189 -1.34 -5.80 -0.44
N MET A 190 -0.26 -5.06 -0.68
CA MET A 190 0.89 -5.54 -1.46
C MET A 190 1.54 -6.78 -0.83
N GLU A 191 1.66 -6.80 0.51
CA GLU A 191 2.18 -7.96 1.25
C GLU A 191 1.30 -9.21 1.03
N PHE A 192 -0.03 -9.08 1.11
CA PHE A 192 -0.92 -10.23 0.87
C PHE A 192 -0.79 -10.79 -0.55
N VAL A 193 -0.68 -9.94 -1.55
CA VAL A 193 -0.49 -10.38 -2.93
C VAL A 193 0.90 -10.99 -3.13
N ALA A 194 1.93 -10.47 -2.47
CA ALA A 194 3.26 -11.05 -2.50
C ALA A 194 3.28 -12.46 -1.87
N GLU A 195 2.68 -12.62 -0.69
CA GLU A 195 2.54 -13.93 -0.01
C GLU A 195 1.75 -14.93 -0.87
N ALA A 196 0.67 -14.49 -1.52
CA ALA A 196 -0.12 -15.33 -2.44
C ALA A 196 0.69 -15.83 -3.64
N ASN A 197 1.74 -15.09 -4.03
CA ASN A 197 2.70 -15.48 -5.06
C ASN A 197 3.94 -16.22 -4.49
N GLY A 198 3.90 -16.65 -3.23
CA GLY A 198 4.99 -17.38 -2.57
C GLY A 198 6.23 -16.54 -2.24
N LEU A 199 6.09 -15.22 -2.28
CA LEU A 199 7.16 -14.31 -1.85
C LEU A 199 7.12 -14.09 -0.33
N GLY A 200 8.29 -13.82 0.22
CA GLY A 200 8.40 -13.33 1.59
C GLY A 200 8.61 -11.82 1.61
N VAL A 201 8.12 -11.19 2.66
CA VAL A 201 8.14 -9.73 2.81
C VAL A 201 8.80 -9.33 4.12
N LEU A 202 9.57 -8.23 4.07
CA LEU A 202 10.04 -7.48 5.22
C LEU A 202 9.61 -6.02 5.11
N PHE A 203 8.88 -5.54 6.11
CA PHE A 203 8.75 -4.09 6.34
C PHE A 203 10.04 -3.58 6.98
N SER A 204 10.91 -2.93 6.19
CA SER A 204 12.20 -2.45 6.67
C SER A 204 12.04 -1.10 7.41
N GLY A 205 11.61 -1.17 8.67
CA GLY A 205 11.44 0.01 9.53
C GLY A 205 12.74 0.77 9.76
N TYR A 206 13.86 0.06 9.88
CA TYR A 206 15.19 0.68 10.01
C TYR A 206 15.57 1.49 8.77
N PHE A 207 15.28 0.99 7.56
CA PHE A 207 15.54 1.77 6.36
C PHE A 207 14.60 2.98 6.26
N THR A 208 13.33 2.80 6.60
CA THR A 208 12.37 3.91 6.68
C THR A 208 12.84 5.00 7.66
N MET A 209 13.46 4.62 8.79
CA MET A 209 14.08 5.56 9.72
C MET A 209 15.31 6.24 9.11
N ALA A 210 16.21 5.48 8.47
CA ALA A 210 17.39 6.03 7.80
C ALA A 210 16.99 7.02 6.68
N LEU A 211 15.92 6.71 5.95
CA LEU A 211 15.33 7.58 4.94
C LEU A 211 14.86 8.93 5.54
N LYS A 212 14.20 8.90 6.70
CA LYS A 212 13.78 10.13 7.41
C LYS A 212 14.97 10.98 7.85
N MET A 213 16.08 10.36 8.24
CA MET A 213 17.27 11.04 8.75
C MET A 213 18.21 11.52 7.63
N SER A 214 18.22 10.89 6.44
CA SER A 214 19.16 11.19 5.37
C SER A 214 18.55 12.09 4.29
N HIS A 215 18.93 13.37 4.30
CA HIS A 215 18.61 14.29 3.21
C HIS A 215 19.17 13.79 1.86
N LYS A 216 20.37 13.19 1.87
CA LYS A 216 21.01 12.67 0.65
C LYS A 216 20.17 11.58 -0.01
N ILE A 217 19.71 10.56 0.77
CA ILE A 217 18.87 9.49 0.23
C ILE A 217 17.55 10.07 -0.30
N ARG A 218 16.90 10.95 0.46
CA ARG A 218 15.65 11.59 0.02
C ARG A 218 15.81 12.36 -1.29
N LYS A 219 16.89 13.13 -1.42
CA LYS A 219 17.22 13.87 -2.64
C LYS A 219 17.43 12.93 -3.83
N MET A 220 18.17 11.83 -3.63
CA MET A 220 18.40 10.82 -4.68
C MET A 220 17.09 10.16 -5.16
N LEU A 221 16.11 10.04 -4.27
CA LEU A 221 14.80 9.43 -4.55
C LEU A 221 13.72 10.44 -4.92
N GLY A 222 14.03 11.73 -4.98
CA GLY A 222 13.06 12.78 -5.28
C GLY A 222 11.99 12.98 -4.21
N LEU A 223 12.22 12.53 -2.96
CA LEU A 223 11.23 12.54 -1.89
C LEU A 223 11.19 13.87 -1.16
N LYS A 224 9.99 14.43 -1.00
CA LYS A 224 9.75 15.60 -0.15
C LYS A 224 9.81 15.20 1.34
N ARG A 225 10.20 16.15 2.21
CA ARG A 225 10.32 15.90 3.65
C ARG A 225 8.98 15.52 4.31
N SER A 226 7.88 16.03 3.80
CA SER A 226 6.53 15.79 4.30
C SER A 226 5.92 14.45 3.86
N GLN A 227 6.49 13.78 2.85
CA GLN A 227 5.97 12.49 2.40
C GLN A 227 6.28 11.40 3.42
N ALA A 228 5.25 10.67 3.83
CA ALA A 228 5.40 9.40 4.51
C ALA A 228 5.97 8.34 3.55
N ALA A 229 6.72 7.41 4.09
CA ALA A 229 7.25 6.30 3.31
C ALA A 229 7.20 5.01 4.13
N VAL A 230 6.90 3.90 3.45
CA VAL A 230 7.02 2.53 3.96
C VAL A 230 7.94 1.77 3.03
N THR A 231 8.82 0.94 3.57
CA THR A 231 9.76 0.17 2.78
C THR A 231 9.39 -1.31 2.83
N LEU A 232 9.05 -1.89 1.69
CA LEU A 232 8.91 -3.33 1.50
C LEU A 232 10.16 -3.91 0.83
N VAL A 233 10.68 -4.97 1.42
CA VAL A 233 11.76 -5.79 0.86
C VAL A 233 11.17 -7.12 0.48
N LEU A 234 11.34 -7.56 -0.76
CA LEU A 234 10.62 -8.65 -1.40
C LEU A 234 11.58 -9.67 -2.02
N GLY A 235 11.24 -10.95 -1.89
CA GLY A 235 11.97 -12.04 -2.54
C GLY A 235 11.45 -13.40 -2.13
N TYR A 236 11.86 -14.45 -2.82
CA TYR A 236 11.53 -15.82 -2.43
C TYR A 236 12.27 -16.21 -1.15
N PRO A 237 11.57 -16.72 -0.11
CA PRO A 237 12.20 -17.04 1.16
C PRO A 237 13.14 -18.27 1.05
N LYS A 238 14.31 -18.21 1.71
CA LYS A 238 15.19 -19.37 1.94
C LYS A 238 14.72 -20.22 3.12
N VAL A 239 13.89 -19.65 3.99
CA VAL A 239 13.44 -20.30 5.24
C VAL A 239 12.00 -20.77 5.09
N LYS A 240 11.67 -21.89 5.74
CA LYS A 240 10.31 -22.39 5.89
C LYS A 240 9.98 -22.49 7.37
N TYR A 241 8.97 -21.76 7.80
CA TYR A 241 8.50 -21.82 9.18
C TYR A 241 7.55 -22.99 9.36
N GLN A 242 7.81 -23.82 10.39
CA GLN A 242 7.03 -25.02 10.66
C GLN A 242 5.83 -24.78 11.58
N ARG A 243 5.80 -23.62 12.27
CA ARG A 243 4.79 -23.30 13.27
C ARG A 243 4.47 -21.80 13.25
N SER A 244 3.24 -21.48 13.62
CA SER A 244 2.84 -20.09 13.86
C SER A 244 3.58 -19.50 15.07
N PRO A 245 3.81 -18.19 15.12
CA PRO A 245 4.32 -17.53 16.31
C PRO A 245 3.26 -17.53 17.43
N ARG A 246 3.71 -17.55 18.67
CA ARG A 246 2.82 -17.28 19.81
C ARG A 246 2.34 -15.83 19.77
N ARG A 247 1.11 -15.61 20.22
CA ARG A 247 0.49 -14.31 20.38
C ARG A 247 -0.08 -14.20 21.79
N GLU A 248 -0.13 -12.97 22.29
CA GLU A 248 -0.86 -12.67 23.53
C GLU A 248 -2.36 -12.92 23.33
N SER A 249 -3.05 -13.13 24.44
CA SER A 249 -4.51 -13.30 24.45
C SER A 249 -5.22 -12.06 23.90
N LEU A 250 -6.32 -12.27 23.21
CA LEU A 250 -7.16 -11.20 22.70
C LEU A 250 -7.67 -10.33 23.88
N LYS A 251 -7.50 -9.01 23.75
CA LYS A 251 -8.04 -8.02 24.69
C LYS A 251 -9.19 -7.30 24.03
N VAL A 252 -10.39 -7.44 24.58
CA VAL A 252 -11.61 -6.79 24.07
C VAL A 252 -12.28 -6.06 25.25
N ASN A 253 -12.63 -4.82 25.04
CA ASN A 253 -13.48 -4.04 25.96
C ASN A 253 -14.81 -3.79 25.24
N ILE A 254 -15.91 -4.08 25.90
CA ILE A 254 -17.28 -3.83 25.41
C ILE A 254 -17.87 -2.78 26.34
N TYR A 255 -18.33 -1.67 25.80
CA TYR A 255 -18.94 -0.54 26.53
C TYR A 255 -20.41 -0.43 26.23
#